data_1f472a7befe4082517503e6df326d6e1
#
_entry.id   1f472a7befe4082517503e6df326d6e1
#
_cell.length_a   1.000
_cell.length_b   1.000
_cell.length_c   1.000
_cell.angle_alpha   90.00
_cell.angle_beta   90.00
_cell.angle_gamma   90.00
#
_symmetry.space_group_name_H-M   'P 1'
#
loop_
_entity.id
_entity.type
_entity.pdbx_description
1 polymer ?
#
loop_
_entity_poly.entity_id
_entity_poly.type
_entity_poly.pdbx_seq_one_letter_code
_entity_poly.pdbx_strand_id
1 'polypeptide(L)'
;MPSMPRKHNSSALRVAIVGGSMGGLTTALLLRTLGHDVDVFERETGELTGFGAGIVAHEVSIRYFVERTATSLTNMTVPVRTYRLLDGSGSLLWEEPVAYRFVSWGSLYRALLSEFGRERYHQGAALVGFSQDGHGVDLRFSSGQQFRYDLLVLADGVLSTGRQRLFPGVEPVYSGYVAWRGTIAERDIPVRVLDQIDDTITYALIPNSHILVYPIPGVGGRVERGHRLWNFVWYRNVDKGATFDELMTDRDGFPHSVSLRPGRVQGRYVRELKELATAALPHEIASIVTTTEHPFIQAVMDVESPTMAIGRVCLLGDAAFAARPHAAAGTAKAAENAWTLAEAIEAFAGDLPGTLQMWSGHQTDRKSVV
;
A
#
# COMPACT_ATOMS: atom_id res chain seq x y z
N MET A 1 22.54 11.08 31.48
CA MET A 1 21.26 11.66 31.92
C MET A 1 20.42 10.56 32.49
N PRO A 2 19.83 10.73 33.68
CA PRO A 2 19.04 9.68 34.34
C PRO A 2 17.75 9.45 33.54
N SER A 3 17.44 8.19 33.27
CA SER A 3 16.21 7.73 32.64
C SER A 3 15.01 8.11 33.50
N MET A 4 14.09 8.90 32.99
CA MET A 4 12.81 9.12 33.66
C MET A 4 12.06 7.80 33.78
N PRO A 5 11.44 7.51 34.92
CA PRO A 5 10.65 6.30 35.15
C PRO A 5 9.40 6.38 34.25
N ARG A 6 9.23 5.37 33.38
CA ARG A 6 8.00 5.17 32.60
C ARG A 6 6.85 4.94 33.60
N LYS A 7 5.91 5.86 33.64
CA LYS A 7 4.61 5.63 34.30
C LYS A 7 3.80 4.67 33.42
N HIS A 8 3.97 3.37 33.60
CA HIS A 8 3.03 2.38 33.10
C HIS A 8 1.86 2.29 34.10
N ASN A 9 0.73 2.84 33.72
CA ASN A 9 -0.54 2.55 34.39
C ASN A 9 -1.73 2.66 33.39
N SER A 10 -1.58 2.09 32.18
CA SER A 10 -2.73 1.70 31.37
C SER A 10 -2.78 0.17 31.35
N SER A 11 -3.93 -0.42 31.68
CA SER A 11 -4.14 -1.85 31.51
C SER A 11 -3.90 -2.21 30.03
N ALA A 12 -3.19 -3.32 29.79
CA ALA A 12 -2.94 -3.79 28.41
C ALA A 12 -4.27 -4.00 27.69
N LEU A 13 -4.45 -3.34 26.54
CA LEU A 13 -5.62 -3.50 25.70
C LEU A 13 -5.49 -4.78 24.88
N ARG A 14 -6.62 -5.47 24.66
CA ARG A 14 -6.77 -6.47 23.63
C ARG A 14 -7.22 -5.79 22.34
N VAL A 15 -6.39 -5.84 21.30
CA VAL A 15 -6.60 -5.12 20.04
C VAL A 15 -6.77 -6.10 18.88
N ALA A 16 -7.86 -5.97 18.13
CA ALA A 16 -8.03 -6.62 16.84
C ALA A 16 -7.68 -5.66 15.72
N ILE A 17 -6.87 -6.12 14.79
CA ILE A 17 -6.56 -5.41 13.54
C ILE A 17 -7.10 -6.24 12.38
N VAL A 18 -7.99 -5.67 11.59
CA VAL A 18 -8.53 -6.30 10.38
C VAL A 18 -7.86 -5.69 9.16
N GLY A 19 -7.15 -6.55 8.40
CA GLY A 19 -6.29 -6.19 7.29
C GLY A 19 -4.82 -6.34 7.64
N GLY A 20 -4.19 -7.39 7.14
CA GLY A 20 -2.82 -7.82 7.45
C GLY A 20 -1.77 -7.24 6.51
N SER A 21 -2.05 -6.13 5.82
CA SER A 21 -1.09 -5.43 4.97
C SER A 21 -0.21 -4.45 5.77
N MET A 22 0.53 -3.58 5.07
CA MET A 22 1.53 -2.71 5.69
C MET A 22 0.97 -1.82 6.81
N GLY A 23 -0.18 -1.17 6.61
CA GLY A 23 -0.78 -0.33 7.64
C GLY A 23 -1.18 -1.12 8.88
N GLY A 24 -1.83 -2.28 8.69
CA GLY A 24 -2.24 -3.14 9.80
C GLY A 24 -1.04 -3.74 10.56
N LEU A 25 -0.04 -4.27 9.84
CA LEU A 25 1.16 -4.83 10.47
C LEU A 25 2.00 -3.77 11.19
N THR A 26 2.16 -2.56 10.60
CA THR A 26 2.86 -1.47 11.27
C THR A 26 2.14 -1.09 12.57
N THR A 27 0.81 -0.96 12.53
CA THR A 27 -0.01 -0.68 13.73
C THR A 27 0.16 -1.79 14.77
N ALA A 28 0.08 -3.06 14.34
CA ALA A 28 0.22 -4.22 15.21
C ALA A 28 1.56 -4.22 15.96
N LEU A 29 2.64 -4.00 15.22
CA LEU A 29 3.98 -3.96 15.78
C LEU A 29 4.16 -2.82 16.78
N LEU A 30 3.68 -1.63 16.44
CA LEU A 30 3.76 -0.47 17.32
C LEU A 30 2.97 -0.69 18.63
N LEU A 31 1.73 -1.16 18.55
CA LEU A 31 0.90 -1.42 19.72
C LEU A 31 1.47 -2.55 20.58
N ARG A 32 2.08 -3.57 19.99
CA ARG A 32 2.81 -4.61 20.75
C ARG A 32 4.02 -4.05 21.49
N THR A 33 4.75 -3.10 20.91
CA THR A 33 5.88 -2.45 21.61
C THR A 33 5.43 -1.63 22.83
N LEU A 34 4.16 -1.19 22.85
CA LEU A 34 3.52 -0.53 24.01
C LEU A 34 2.98 -1.52 25.03
N GLY A 35 3.08 -2.84 24.80
CA GLY A 35 2.65 -3.88 25.72
C GLY A 35 1.19 -4.31 25.56
N HIS A 36 0.54 -3.96 24.45
CA HIS A 36 -0.83 -4.40 24.14
C HIS A 36 -0.86 -5.81 23.56
N ASP A 37 -2.00 -6.48 23.72
CA ASP A 37 -2.28 -7.82 23.22
C ASP A 37 -2.95 -7.71 21.84
N VAL A 38 -2.23 -8.02 20.74
CA VAL A 38 -2.67 -7.69 19.38
C VAL A 38 -2.80 -8.93 18.52
N ASP A 39 -3.97 -9.10 17.90
CA ASP A 39 -4.25 -10.07 16.84
C ASP A 39 -4.50 -9.36 15.50
N VAL A 40 -3.94 -9.92 14.42
CA VAL A 40 -4.16 -9.45 13.05
C VAL A 40 -4.98 -10.47 12.28
N PHE A 41 -6.06 -10.02 11.63
CA PHE A 41 -6.96 -10.83 10.83
C PHE A 41 -6.87 -10.43 9.35
N GLU A 42 -6.45 -11.38 8.51
CA GLU A 42 -6.31 -11.17 7.06
C GLU A 42 -7.26 -12.12 6.31
N ARG A 43 -8.03 -11.57 5.37
CA ARG A 43 -9.01 -12.37 4.59
C ARG A 43 -8.37 -13.34 3.59
N GLU A 44 -7.19 -13.01 3.07
CA GLU A 44 -6.47 -13.88 2.15
C GLU A 44 -5.92 -15.12 2.90
N THR A 45 -6.00 -16.26 2.26
CA THR A 45 -5.55 -17.55 2.84
C THR A 45 -4.04 -17.77 2.70
N GLY A 46 -3.37 -16.97 1.85
CA GLY A 46 -1.94 -17.03 1.58
C GLY A 46 -1.23 -15.72 1.90
N GLU A 47 0.07 -15.69 1.69
CA GLU A 47 0.84 -14.46 1.79
C GLU A 47 0.38 -13.46 0.72
N LEU A 48 0.36 -12.18 1.09
CA LEU A 48 0.01 -11.07 0.20
C LEU A 48 1.15 -10.83 -0.82
N THR A 49 1.40 -11.83 -1.68
CA THR A 49 2.39 -11.72 -2.77
C THR A 49 1.69 -11.32 -4.06
N GLY A 50 2.36 -10.51 -4.89
CA GLY A 50 1.80 -10.06 -6.18
C GLY A 50 0.71 -8.99 -6.09
N PHE A 51 0.46 -8.41 -4.92
CA PHE A 51 -0.52 -7.33 -4.74
C PHE A 51 0.03 -5.94 -5.06
N GLY A 52 1.32 -5.78 -5.08
CA GLY A 52 1.97 -4.50 -5.32
C GLY A 52 3.29 -4.67 -6.06
N ALA A 53 3.84 -3.55 -6.46
CA ALA A 53 5.12 -3.48 -7.10
C ALA A 53 6.05 -2.51 -6.32
N GLY A 54 6.74 -1.60 -7.02
CA GLY A 54 7.58 -0.62 -6.37
C GLY A 54 6.79 0.47 -5.66
N ILE A 55 7.33 0.93 -4.54
CA ILE A 55 6.88 2.10 -3.79
C ILE A 55 8.07 2.96 -3.37
N VAL A 56 7.84 4.26 -3.19
CA VAL A 56 8.82 5.15 -2.58
C VAL A 56 8.97 4.78 -1.11
N ALA A 57 10.19 4.59 -0.65
CA ALA A 57 10.52 4.34 0.75
C ALA A 57 10.57 5.68 1.52
N HIS A 58 9.40 6.27 1.77
CA HIS A 58 9.31 7.45 2.63
C HIS A 58 9.80 7.11 4.04
N GLU A 59 10.42 8.06 4.72
CA GLU A 59 10.97 7.87 6.06
C GLU A 59 9.96 7.25 7.02
N VAL A 60 8.71 7.73 7.02
CA VAL A 60 7.65 7.20 7.89
C VAL A 60 7.29 5.76 7.56
N SER A 61 7.35 5.33 6.29
CA SER A 61 7.02 3.96 5.87
C SER A 61 8.04 2.93 6.34
N ILE A 62 9.30 3.36 6.52
CA ILE A 62 10.41 2.51 6.93
C ILE A 62 10.86 2.80 8.38
N ARG A 63 10.26 3.79 9.04
CA ARG A 63 10.60 4.28 10.37
C ARG A 63 10.65 3.15 11.40
N TYR A 64 9.71 2.19 11.33
CA TYR A 64 9.72 1.04 12.23
C TYR A 64 11.05 0.26 12.17
N PHE A 65 11.56 -0.01 10.96
CA PHE A 65 12.82 -0.72 10.79
C PHE A 65 14.01 0.10 11.29
N VAL A 66 14.01 1.41 11.01
CA VAL A 66 15.09 2.32 11.44
C VAL A 66 15.17 2.42 12.95
N GLU A 67 14.04 2.54 13.64
CA GLU A 67 14.00 2.85 15.07
C GLU A 67 13.89 1.61 15.97
N ARG A 68 13.36 0.49 15.45
CA ARG A 68 12.95 -0.66 16.26
C ARG A 68 13.63 -1.98 15.91
N THR A 69 14.39 -2.02 14.81
CA THR A 69 15.08 -3.25 14.38
C THR A 69 16.55 -2.97 14.08
N ALA A 70 17.32 -4.05 13.93
CA ALA A 70 18.72 -3.97 13.46
C ALA A 70 18.81 -4.01 11.92
N THR A 71 17.68 -3.94 11.21
CA THR A 71 17.65 -4.09 9.75
C THR A 71 18.22 -2.86 9.06
N SER A 72 19.24 -3.04 8.23
CA SER A 72 19.84 -1.97 7.45
C SER A 72 18.94 -1.61 6.26
N LEU A 73 18.61 -0.34 6.10
CA LEU A 73 17.86 0.18 4.95
C LEU A 73 18.55 -0.09 3.62
N THR A 74 19.89 -0.11 3.60
CA THR A 74 20.67 -0.42 2.39
C THR A 74 20.39 -1.83 1.84
N ASN A 75 19.97 -2.74 2.71
CA ASN A 75 19.63 -4.11 2.34
C ASN A 75 18.17 -4.29 1.92
N MET A 76 17.34 -3.25 2.05
CA MET A 76 15.90 -3.29 1.76
C MET A 76 15.48 -2.36 0.62
N THR A 77 16.33 -1.41 0.25
CA THR A 77 15.96 -0.34 -0.67
C THR A 77 16.99 -0.13 -1.77
N VAL A 78 16.53 0.22 -2.95
CA VAL A 78 17.39 0.64 -4.07
C VAL A 78 17.43 2.17 -4.10
N PRO A 79 18.61 2.80 -4.02
CA PRO A 79 18.75 4.25 -4.17
C PRO A 79 18.58 4.66 -5.62
N VAL A 80 18.06 5.86 -5.82
CA VAL A 80 17.95 6.56 -7.11
C VAL A 80 18.42 7.99 -6.89
N ARG A 81 19.29 8.48 -7.78
CA ARG A 81 19.95 9.78 -7.65
C ARG A 81 19.47 10.81 -8.65
N THR A 82 18.74 10.40 -9.67
CA THR A 82 18.29 11.29 -10.73
C THR A 82 16.79 11.14 -10.97
N TYR A 83 16.08 12.25 -10.95
CA TYR A 83 14.72 12.37 -11.49
C TYR A 83 14.82 12.85 -12.92
N ARG A 84 14.18 12.14 -13.84
CA ARG A 84 14.20 12.46 -15.27
C ARG A 84 12.80 12.50 -15.83
N LEU A 85 12.50 13.57 -16.60
CA LEU A 85 11.25 13.76 -17.30
C LEU A 85 11.49 13.82 -18.79
N LEU A 86 10.87 12.94 -19.54
CA LEU A 86 10.93 12.85 -21.00
C LEU A 86 9.58 13.22 -21.61
N ASP A 87 9.57 13.65 -22.86
CA ASP A 87 8.37 13.63 -23.70
C ASP A 87 8.15 12.25 -24.34
N GLY A 88 7.06 12.09 -25.13
CA GLY A 88 6.74 10.84 -25.80
C GLY A 88 7.76 10.41 -26.86
N SER A 89 8.58 11.33 -27.37
CA SER A 89 9.65 11.03 -28.32
C SER A 89 10.96 10.58 -27.65
N GLY A 90 11.05 10.72 -26.32
CA GLY A 90 12.26 10.47 -25.55
C GLY A 90 13.15 11.71 -25.39
N SER A 91 12.70 12.89 -25.84
CA SER A 91 13.45 14.13 -25.62
C SER A 91 13.40 14.53 -24.15
N LEU A 92 14.55 14.92 -23.60
CA LEU A 92 14.66 15.36 -22.21
C LEU A 92 13.93 16.68 -22.01
N LEU A 93 12.93 16.69 -21.12
CA LEU A 93 12.21 17.90 -20.69
C LEU A 93 12.81 18.48 -19.42
N TRP A 94 13.18 17.62 -18.48
CA TRP A 94 13.73 18.02 -17.19
C TRP A 94 14.60 16.92 -16.59
N GLU A 95 15.64 17.31 -15.90
CA GLU A 95 16.45 16.39 -15.09
C GLU A 95 16.97 17.14 -13.86
N GLU A 96 16.91 16.47 -12.70
CA GLU A 96 17.43 17.00 -11.45
C GLU A 96 17.99 15.89 -10.55
N PRO A 97 18.98 16.22 -9.69
CA PRO A 97 19.46 15.30 -8.69
C PRO A 97 18.42 15.11 -7.58
N VAL A 98 18.22 13.85 -7.17
CA VAL A 98 17.34 13.48 -6.06
C VAL A 98 18.01 12.45 -5.16
N ALA A 99 17.47 12.24 -3.97
CA ALA A 99 17.92 11.21 -3.03
C ALA A 99 16.74 10.30 -2.67
N TYR A 100 16.13 9.69 -3.69
CA TYR A 100 15.03 8.76 -3.46
C TYR A 100 15.53 7.35 -3.17
N ARG A 101 14.71 6.60 -2.45
CA ARG A 101 14.87 5.17 -2.26
C ARG A 101 13.58 4.47 -2.60
N PHE A 102 13.70 3.35 -3.27
CA PHE A 102 12.56 2.52 -3.62
C PHE A 102 12.63 1.18 -2.93
N VAL A 103 11.48 0.65 -2.56
CA VAL A 103 11.33 -0.66 -1.96
C VAL A 103 10.26 -1.45 -2.71
N SER A 104 10.39 -2.76 -2.74
CA SER A 104 9.33 -3.64 -3.20
C SER A 104 8.25 -3.74 -2.11
N TRP A 105 6.98 -3.53 -2.48
CA TRP A 105 5.85 -3.71 -1.57
C TRP A 105 5.89 -5.08 -0.88
N GLY A 106 6.14 -6.14 -1.66
CA GLY A 106 6.22 -7.49 -1.12
C GLY A 106 7.40 -7.73 -0.18
N SER A 107 8.54 -7.05 -0.39
CA SER A 107 9.69 -7.14 0.52
C SER A 107 9.39 -6.46 1.86
N LEU A 108 8.78 -5.27 1.82
CA LEU A 108 8.39 -4.54 3.02
C LEU A 108 7.31 -5.31 3.81
N TYR A 109 6.30 -5.84 3.11
CA TYR A 109 5.27 -6.67 3.74
C TYR A 109 5.87 -7.90 4.45
N ARG A 110 6.74 -8.66 3.78
CA ARG A 110 7.38 -9.85 4.38
C ARG A 110 8.26 -9.49 5.58
N ALA A 111 8.95 -8.37 5.52
CA ALA A 111 9.75 -7.90 6.64
C ALA A 111 8.88 -7.57 7.87
N LEU A 112 7.78 -6.82 7.68
CA LEU A 112 6.82 -6.52 8.75
C LEU A 112 6.17 -7.80 9.31
N LEU A 113 5.76 -8.73 8.44
CA LEU A 113 5.18 -10.00 8.85
C LEU A 113 6.19 -10.87 9.62
N SER A 114 7.45 -10.88 9.22
CA SER A 114 8.52 -11.58 9.93
C SER A 114 8.73 -11.03 11.35
N GLU A 115 8.72 -9.71 11.50
CA GLU A 115 8.83 -9.05 12.82
C GLU A 115 7.61 -9.31 13.70
N PHE A 116 6.40 -9.31 13.11
CA PHE A 116 5.18 -9.59 13.85
C PHE A 116 5.08 -11.06 14.27
N GLY A 117 5.54 -11.97 13.42
CA GLY A 117 5.37 -13.41 13.58
C GLY A 117 3.99 -13.92 13.15
N ARG A 118 3.87 -15.23 13.02
CA ARG A 118 2.66 -15.87 12.46
C ARG A 118 1.66 -16.34 13.51
N GLU A 119 2.04 -16.40 14.77
CA GLU A 119 1.23 -16.97 15.85
C GLU A 119 -0.11 -16.23 16.02
N ARG A 120 -0.09 -14.91 15.91
CA ARG A 120 -1.26 -14.04 16.03
C ARG A 120 -1.65 -13.34 14.72
N TYR A 121 -1.21 -13.90 13.60
CA TYR A 121 -1.59 -13.48 12.26
C TYR A 121 -2.53 -14.52 11.64
N HIS A 122 -3.83 -14.23 11.68
CA HIS A 122 -4.90 -15.15 11.29
C HIS A 122 -5.27 -14.95 9.83
N GLN A 123 -4.77 -15.85 8.96
CA GLN A 123 -5.09 -15.84 7.53
C GLN A 123 -6.45 -16.53 7.26
N GLY A 124 -7.12 -16.15 6.16
CA GLY A 124 -8.44 -16.66 5.79
C GLY A 124 -9.57 -16.13 6.69
N ALA A 125 -9.28 -15.12 7.51
CA ALA A 125 -10.21 -14.55 8.47
C ALA A 125 -10.89 -13.29 7.89
N ALA A 126 -11.92 -13.47 7.08
CA ALA A 126 -12.71 -12.38 6.52
C ALA A 126 -13.75 -11.88 7.53
N LEU A 127 -13.61 -10.62 7.95
CA LEU A 127 -14.59 -9.94 8.81
C LEU A 127 -15.92 -9.80 8.06
N VAL A 128 -17.02 -10.25 8.68
CA VAL A 128 -18.37 -10.07 8.12
C VAL A 128 -19.20 -9.05 8.90
N GLY A 129 -18.79 -8.71 10.11
CA GLY A 129 -19.43 -7.66 10.89
C GLY A 129 -18.89 -7.55 12.31
N PHE A 130 -19.28 -6.47 12.95
CA PHE A 130 -18.96 -6.20 14.36
C PHE A 130 -20.07 -5.41 15.01
N SER A 131 -20.08 -5.41 16.34
CA SER A 131 -20.89 -4.53 17.20
C SER A 131 -20.04 -4.06 18.37
N GLN A 132 -20.34 -2.89 18.91
CA GLN A 132 -19.61 -2.34 20.05
C GLN A 132 -20.55 -1.87 21.13
N ASP A 133 -20.05 -1.88 22.38
CA ASP A 133 -20.69 -1.29 23.55
C ASP A 133 -19.70 -0.42 24.34
N GLY A 134 -20.06 0.04 25.52
CA GLY A 134 -19.17 0.86 26.37
C GLY A 134 -17.89 0.16 26.81
N HIS A 135 -17.79 -1.17 26.68
CA HIS A 135 -16.72 -1.99 27.23
C HIS A 135 -15.86 -2.70 26.18
N GLY A 136 -16.34 -2.87 24.94
CA GLY A 136 -15.57 -3.58 23.93
C GLY A 136 -16.26 -3.66 22.56
N VAL A 137 -15.64 -4.42 21.67
CA VAL A 137 -16.10 -4.68 20.30
C VAL A 137 -16.18 -6.18 20.08
N ASP A 138 -17.33 -6.66 19.66
CA ASP A 138 -17.58 -8.06 19.26
C ASP A 138 -17.43 -8.18 17.75
N LEU A 139 -16.53 -9.04 17.30
CA LEU A 139 -16.24 -9.30 15.89
C LEU A 139 -16.82 -10.63 15.45
N ARG A 140 -17.32 -10.69 14.20
CA ARG A 140 -17.77 -11.93 13.55
C ARG A 140 -17.06 -12.13 12.23
N PHE A 141 -16.56 -13.35 12.02
CA PHE A 141 -15.84 -13.75 10.81
C PHE A 141 -16.66 -14.73 9.95
N SER A 142 -16.30 -14.83 8.67
CA SER A 142 -16.96 -15.72 7.70
C SER A 142 -16.89 -17.21 8.10
N SER A 143 -15.91 -17.59 8.91
CA SER A 143 -15.79 -18.93 9.50
C SER A 143 -16.84 -19.24 10.59
N GLY A 144 -17.63 -18.24 11.01
CA GLY A 144 -18.52 -18.32 12.16
C GLY A 144 -17.86 -18.00 13.50
N GLN A 145 -16.55 -17.85 13.54
CA GLN A 145 -15.83 -17.46 14.76
C GLN A 145 -16.24 -16.07 15.22
N GLN A 146 -16.27 -15.90 16.54
CA GLN A 146 -16.57 -14.64 17.21
C GLN A 146 -15.50 -14.36 18.28
N PHE A 147 -15.10 -13.10 18.39
CA PHE A 147 -14.12 -12.66 19.36
C PHE A 147 -14.50 -11.29 19.92
N ARG A 148 -14.08 -11.00 21.16
CA ARG A 148 -14.27 -9.72 21.80
C ARG A 148 -12.92 -9.07 22.09
N TYR A 149 -12.81 -7.79 21.77
CA TYR A 149 -11.63 -6.95 21.96
C TYR A 149 -11.99 -5.61 22.59
N ASP A 150 -10.99 -4.89 23.12
CA ASP A 150 -11.16 -3.55 23.66
C ASP A 150 -11.15 -2.48 22.56
N LEU A 151 -10.40 -2.75 21.48
CA LEU A 151 -10.19 -1.86 20.32
C LEU A 151 -10.24 -2.66 19.03
N LEU A 152 -10.92 -2.13 18.01
CA LEU A 152 -10.89 -2.62 16.65
C LEU A 152 -10.25 -1.58 15.72
N VAL A 153 -9.18 -1.97 15.03
CA VAL A 153 -8.54 -1.20 13.97
C VAL A 153 -8.85 -1.82 12.62
N LEU A 154 -9.51 -1.08 11.77
CA LEU A 154 -9.90 -1.48 10.42
C LEU A 154 -8.88 -0.94 9.41
N ALA A 155 -7.97 -1.81 8.95
CA ALA A 155 -6.94 -1.54 7.95
C ALA A 155 -7.18 -2.39 6.69
N ASP A 156 -8.44 -2.68 6.37
CA ASP A 156 -8.92 -3.63 5.37
C ASP A 156 -9.04 -3.04 3.94
N GLY A 157 -8.39 -1.90 3.73
CA GLY A 157 -8.13 -1.31 2.41
C GLY A 157 -9.34 -0.63 1.76
N VAL A 158 -9.21 -0.32 0.48
CA VAL A 158 -10.17 0.49 -0.29
C VAL A 158 -11.59 -0.09 -0.29
N LEU A 159 -11.74 -1.43 -0.28
CA LEU A 159 -13.03 -2.13 -0.18
C LEU A 159 -13.39 -2.49 1.27
N SER A 160 -13.07 -1.63 2.22
CA SER A 160 -13.26 -1.87 3.65
C SER A 160 -14.70 -2.27 4.00
N THR A 161 -14.85 -3.49 4.50
CA THR A 161 -16.09 -3.98 5.11
C THR A 161 -16.43 -3.15 6.36
N GLY A 162 -15.38 -2.76 7.09
CA GLY A 162 -15.54 -1.94 8.29
C GLY A 162 -16.10 -0.57 8.00
N ARG A 163 -15.58 0.14 6.98
CA ARG A 163 -16.11 1.44 6.55
C ARG A 163 -17.58 1.34 6.13
N GLN A 164 -17.93 0.35 5.33
CA GLN A 164 -19.31 0.16 4.87
C GLN A 164 -20.28 -0.07 6.04
N ARG A 165 -19.83 -0.68 7.13
CA ARG A 165 -20.61 -0.87 8.35
C ARG A 165 -20.76 0.40 9.17
N LEU A 166 -19.68 1.19 9.29
CA LEU A 166 -19.70 2.46 10.03
C LEU A 166 -20.43 3.56 9.26
N PHE A 167 -20.26 3.60 7.95
CA PHE A 167 -20.77 4.66 7.08
C PHE A 167 -21.46 4.05 5.85
N PRO A 168 -22.66 3.49 5.99
CA PRO A 168 -23.44 3.01 4.85
C PRO A 168 -23.63 4.14 3.84
N GLY A 169 -23.16 3.97 2.60
CA GLY A 169 -23.20 5.00 1.56
C GLY A 169 -21.86 5.69 1.29
N VAL A 170 -20.82 5.46 2.10
CA VAL A 170 -19.45 5.86 1.75
C VAL A 170 -18.78 4.75 0.94
N GLU A 171 -19.00 4.80 -0.38
CA GLU A 171 -18.46 3.84 -1.32
C GLU A 171 -17.18 4.36 -2.00
N PRO A 172 -16.26 3.49 -2.43
CA PRO A 172 -15.15 3.88 -3.30
C PRO A 172 -15.68 4.45 -4.62
N VAL A 173 -15.12 5.57 -5.06
CA VAL A 173 -15.47 6.20 -6.33
C VAL A 173 -14.34 5.98 -7.32
N TYR A 174 -14.64 5.38 -8.47
CA TYR A 174 -13.66 5.21 -9.54
C TYR A 174 -13.27 6.55 -10.14
N SER A 175 -11.96 6.85 -10.22
CA SER A 175 -11.44 8.16 -10.62
C SER A 175 -11.32 8.36 -12.13
N GLY A 176 -11.80 7.42 -12.95
CA GLY A 176 -11.79 7.51 -14.41
C GLY A 176 -10.48 7.04 -15.08
N TYR A 177 -9.55 6.44 -14.35
CA TYR A 177 -8.30 5.93 -14.89
C TYR A 177 -7.77 4.73 -14.12
N VAL A 178 -6.93 3.94 -14.78
CA VAL A 178 -6.25 2.78 -14.21
C VAL A 178 -4.74 2.96 -14.22
N ALA A 179 -4.06 2.32 -13.30
CA ALA A 179 -2.63 2.14 -13.31
C ALA A 179 -2.29 0.75 -13.86
N TRP A 180 -1.72 0.68 -15.06
CA TRP A 180 -1.01 -0.48 -15.52
C TRP A 180 0.33 -0.57 -14.84
N ARG A 181 0.65 -1.73 -14.32
CA ARG A 181 1.88 -1.96 -13.57
C ARG A 181 2.54 -3.26 -14.00
N GLY A 182 3.83 -3.33 -13.79
CA GLY A 182 4.56 -4.55 -14.03
C GLY A 182 5.99 -4.45 -13.51
N THR A 183 6.61 -5.61 -13.38
CA THR A 183 8.01 -5.72 -13.02
C THR A 183 8.73 -6.65 -13.99
N ILE A 184 9.99 -6.34 -14.27
CA ILE A 184 10.88 -7.16 -15.08
C ILE A 184 12.19 -7.35 -14.34
N ALA A 185 12.81 -8.53 -14.42
CA ALA A 185 14.12 -8.73 -13.86
C ALA A 185 15.16 -7.93 -14.64
N GLU A 186 16.05 -7.24 -13.95
CA GLU A 186 17.06 -6.37 -14.54
C GLU A 186 17.93 -7.10 -15.59
N ARG A 187 18.23 -8.36 -15.35
CA ARG A 187 18.98 -9.21 -16.27
C ARG A 187 18.29 -9.47 -17.64
N ASP A 188 16.95 -9.26 -17.69
CA ASP A 188 16.15 -9.48 -18.89
C ASP A 188 15.99 -8.18 -19.70
N ILE A 189 16.56 -7.06 -19.23
CA ILE A 189 16.59 -5.77 -19.92
C ILE A 189 17.90 -5.67 -20.73
N PRO A 190 17.86 -5.26 -22.00
CA PRO A 190 19.08 -5.04 -22.78
C PRO A 190 20.01 -4.04 -22.10
N VAL A 191 21.31 -4.33 -22.07
CA VAL A 191 22.33 -3.51 -21.37
C VAL A 191 22.29 -2.06 -21.83
N ARG A 192 22.14 -1.81 -23.13
CA ARG A 192 22.04 -0.46 -23.70
C ARG A 192 20.85 0.35 -23.16
N VAL A 193 19.74 -0.34 -22.80
CA VAL A 193 18.58 0.29 -22.19
C VAL A 193 18.87 0.61 -20.73
N LEU A 194 19.47 -0.34 -20.00
CA LEU A 194 19.87 -0.14 -18.60
C LEU A 194 20.84 1.04 -18.44
N ASP A 195 21.83 1.18 -19.34
CA ASP A 195 22.81 2.26 -19.26
C ASP A 195 22.16 3.66 -19.39
N GLN A 196 20.97 3.75 -20.01
CA GLN A 196 20.24 5.00 -20.17
C GLN A 196 19.36 5.36 -18.96
N ILE A 197 18.87 4.34 -18.24
CA ILE A 197 17.91 4.53 -17.14
C ILE A 197 18.47 4.21 -15.76
N ASP A 198 19.68 3.65 -15.67
CA ASP A 198 20.25 3.25 -14.38
C ASP A 198 20.37 4.46 -13.43
N ASP A 199 20.14 4.20 -12.16
CA ASP A 199 20.17 5.21 -11.09
C ASP A 199 19.13 6.33 -11.23
N THR A 200 18.07 6.11 -12.07
CA THR A 200 17.04 7.11 -12.32
C THR A 200 15.64 6.63 -11.92
N ILE A 201 14.79 7.58 -11.55
CA ILE A 201 13.35 7.47 -11.76
C ILE A 201 13.03 8.29 -13.02
N THR A 202 12.57 7.60 -14.06
CA THR A 202 12.29 8.23 -15.36
C THR A 202 10.79 8.26 -15.64
N TYR A 203 10.28 9.47 -15.87
CA TYR A 203 8.91 9.70 -16.32
C TYR A 203 8.90 9.95 -17.82
N ALA A 204 7.85 9.53 -18.51
CA ALA A 204 7.52 10.02 -19.84
C ALA A 204 6.10 10.57 -19.86
N LEU A 205 5.97 11.81 -20.37
CA LEU A 205 4.69 12.48 -20.58
C LEU A 205 4.21 12.23 -22.01
N ILE A 206 3.02 11.71 -22.13
CA ILE A 206 2.33 11.51 -23.40
C ILE A 206 0.92 12.12 -23.31
N PRO A 207 0.23 12.38 -24.41
CA PRO A 207 -1.10 13.00 -24.35
C PRO A 207 -2.06 12.25 -23.43
N ASN A 208 -2.63 12.96 -22.44
CA ASN A 208 -3.59 12.46 -21.44
C ASN A 208 -3.08 11.27 -20.60
N SER A 209 -1.77 11.07 -20.49
CA SER A 209 -1.20 9.92 -19.79
C SER A 209 0.25 10.19 -19.38
N HIS A 210 0.75 9.43 -18.43
CA HIS A 210 2.16 9.38 -18.11
C HIS A 210 2.55 8.00 -17.60
N ILE A 211 3.80 7.66 -17.79
CA ILE A 211 4.42 6.44 -17.29
C ILE A 211 5.67 6.79 -16.50
N LEU A 212 5.98 6.00 -15.49
CA LEU A 212 7.24 6.10 -14.75
C LEU A 212 7.86 4.72 -14.59
N VAL A 213 9.19 4.69 -14.64
CA VAL A 213 10.01 3.49 -14.45
C VAL A 213 11.12 3.75 -13.43
N TYR A 214 11.40 2.78 -12.59
CA TYR A 214 12.44 2.86 -11.56
C TYR A 214 12.84 1.49 -11.04
N PRO A 215 14.09 1.32 -10.55
CA PRO A 215 14.55 0.05 -9.98
C PRO A 215 14.01 -0.17 -8.55
N ILE A 216 13.75 -1.43 -8.22
CA ILE A 216 13.33 -1.88 -6.89
C ILE A 216 14.11 -3.13 -6.49
N PRO A 217 14.12 -3.51 -5.19
CA PRO A 217 14.70 -4.77 -4.76
C PRO A 217 14.12 -5.96 -5.53
N GLY A 218 14.98 -6.87 -5.93
CA GLY A 218 14.64 -8.10 -6.63
C GLY A 218 14.07 -9.19 -5.72
N VAL A 219 13.95 -10.37 -6.29
CA VAL A 219 13.49 -11.56 -5.56
C VAL A 219 14.39 -11.82 -4.34
N GLY A 220 13.79 -12.09 -3.20
CA GLY A 220 14.51 -12.27 -1.94
C GLY A 220 15.07 -10.98 -1.33
N GLY A 221 14.67 -9.80 -1.83
CA GLY A 221 15.11 -8.50 -1.32
C GLY A 221 16.50 -8.08 -1.86
N ARG A 222 16.99 -8.70 -2.92
CA ARG A 222 18.32 -8.40 -3.50
C ARG A 222 18.33 -7.00 -4.11
N VAL A 223 19.32 -6.20 -3.71
CA VAL A 223 19.45 -4.78 -4.12
C VAL A 223 20.61 -4.53 -5.08
N GLU A 224 21.45 -5.55 -5.30
CA GLU A 224 22.64 -5.45 -6.12
C GLU A 224 22.27 -5.35 -7.61
N ARG A 225 23.03 -4.55 -8.37
CA ARG A 225 22.88 -4.44 -9.83
C ARG A 225 22.92 -5.83 -10.48
N GLY A 226 22.05 -6.06 -11.47
CA GLY A 226 21.84 -7.36 -12.12
C GLY A 226 20.86 -8.29 -11.40
N HIS A 227 20.49 -7.99 -10.17
CA HIS A 227 19.55 -8.78 -9.35
C HIS A 227 18.29 -8.02 -8.97
N ARG A 228 18.21 -6.74 -9.30
CA ARG A 228 17.06 -5.87 -9.05
C ARG A 228 15.90 -6.23 -9.97
N LEU A 229 14.72 -5.68 -9.66
CA LEU A 229 13.59 -5.59 -10.59
C LEU A 229 13.47 -4.15 -11.07
N TRP A 230 13.02 -3.98 -12.29
CA TRP A 230 12.55 -2.71 -12.81
C TRP A 230 11.04 -2.71 -12.78
N ASN A 231 10.48 -1.67 -12.21
CA ASN A 231 9.04 -1.47 -12.06
C ASN A 231 8.59 -0.38 -13.01
N PHE A 232 7.42 -0.56 -13.63
CA PHE A 232 6.72 0.53 -14.30
C PHE A 232 5.33 0.77 -13.70
N VAL A 233 4.87 2.01 -13.80
CA VAL A 233 3.49 2.41 -13.53
C VAL A 233 3.05 3.31 -14.67
N TRP A 234 2.03 2.89 -15.43
CA TRP A 234 1.48 3.63 -16.55
C TRP A 234 0.03 3.98 -16.29
N TYR A 235 -0.28 5.25 -16.09
CA TYR A 235 -1.64 5.71 -15.87
C TYR A 235 -2.35 5.95 -17.19
N ARG A 236 -3.52 5.34 -17.36
CA ARG A 236 -4.34 5.44 -18.56
C ARG A 236 -5.79 5.71 -18.21
N ASN A 237 -6.39 6.69 -18.89
CA ASN A 237 -7.81 6.98 -18.77
C ASN A 237 -8.61 5.82 -19.34
N VAL A 238 -9.63 5.41 -18.61
CA VAL A 238 -10.60 4.39 -19.00
C VAL A 238 -11.96 4.84 -18.47
N ASP A 239 -12.90 5.10 -19.36
CA ASP A 239 -14.23 5.54 -18.97
C ASP A 239 -14.97 4.46 -18.17
N LYS A 240 -15.68 4.89 -17.11
CA LYS A 240 -16.55 4.01 -16.33
C LYS A 240 -17.67 3.44 -17.23
N GLY A 241 -17.99 2.17 -17.06
CA GLY A 241 -19.01 1.44 -17.81
C GLY A 241 -18.44 0.25 -18.56
N ALA A 242 -19.00 -0.14 -19.69
CA ALA A 242 -18.69 -1.38 -20.39
C ALA A 242 -17.19 -1.57 -20.66
N THR A 243 -16.47 -0.51 -21.06
CA THR A 243 -15.02 -0.58 -21.33
C THR A 243 -14.24 -0.91 -20.07
N PHE A 244 -14.56 -0.26 -18.95
CA PHE A 244 -13.92 -0.54 -17.65
C PHE A 244 -14.27 -1.94 -17.15
N ASP A 245 -15.54 -2.33 -17.21
CA ASP A 245 -16.01 -3.62 -16.73
C ASP A 245 -15.36 -4.78 -17.52
N GLU A 246 -15.21 -4.61 -18.83
CA GLU A 246 -14.57 -5.58 -19.69
C GLU A 246 -13.06 -5.67 -19.44
N LEU A 247 -12.38 -4.54 -19.27
CA LEU A 247 -10.96 -4.47 -18.91
C LEU A 247 -10.70 -5.13 -17.55
N MET A 248 -11.58 -4.91 -16.58
CA MET A 248 -11.47 -5.43 -15.20
C MET A 248 -12.08 -6.83 -15.03
N THR A 249 -12.52 -7.47 -16.13
CA THR A 249 -12.86 -8.89 -16.14
C THR A 249 -11.60 -9.70 -16.45
N ASP A 250 -11.27 -10.65 -15.59
CA ASP A 250 -10.06 -11.44 -15.73
C ASP A 250 -10.14 -12.48 -16.87
N ARG A 251 -9.01 -13.15 -17.14
CA ARG A 251 -8.92 -14.13 -18.23
C ARG A 251 -9.84 -15.36 -18.06
N ASP A 252 -10.33 -15.60 -16.83
CA ASP A 252 -11.25 -16.69 -16.52
C ASP A 252 -12.71 -16.22 -16.47
N GLY A 253 -12.98 -14.93 -16.79
CA GLY A 253 -14.30 -14.36 -16.88
C GLY A 253 -14.86 -13.79 -15.57
N PHE A 254 -14.05 -13.70 -14.51
CA PHE A 254 -14.49 -13.13 -13.22
C PHE A 254 -14.27 -11.62 -13.18
N PRO A 255 -15.30 -10.82 -12.79
CA PRO A 255 -15.18 -9.38 -12.68
C PRO A 255 -14.43 -9.00 -11.40
N HIS A 256 -13.63 -7.93 -11.50
CA HIS A 256 -12.90 -7.31 -10.39
C HIS A 256 -13.16 -5.81 -10.36
N SER A 257 -13.29 -5.22 -9.19
CA SER A 257 -13.60 -3.78 -9.07
C SER A 257 -12.36 -2.90 -8.85
N VAL A 258 -11.27 -3.45 -8.31
CA VAL A 258 -10.11 -2.66 -7.89
C VAL A 258 -8.81 -3.11 -8.52
N SER A 259 -8.59 -4.42 -8.68
CA SER A 259 -7.27 -4.91 -9.10
C SER A 259 -7.37 -6.24 -9.83
N LEU A 260 -6.66 -6.34 -10.97
CA LEU A 260 -6.34 -7.61 -11.62
C LEU A 260 -4.89 -7.97 -11.30
N ARG A 261 -4.67 -9.10 -10.67
CA ARG A 261 -3.33 -9.58 -10.28
C ARG A 261 -2.46 -9.95 -11.49
N PRO A 262 -1.12 -10.01 -11.36
CA PRO A 262 -0.24 -10.52 -12.40
C PRO A 262 -0.70 -11.89 -12.93
N GLY A 263 -0.68 -12.04 -14.25
CA GLY A 263 -1.14 -13.25 -14.95
C GLY A 263 -2.66 -13.43 -15.03
N ARG A 264 -3.47 -12.49 -14.49
CA ARG A 264 -4.94 -12.55 -14.56
C ARG A 264 -5.54 -11.69 -15.67
N VAL A 265 -4.79 -10.73 -16.21
CA VAL A 265 -5.26 -9.86 -17.30
C VAL A 265 -5.47 -10.68 -18.58
N GLN A 266 -6.55 -10.40 -19.30
CA GLN A 266 -6.84 -11.03 -20.58
C GLN A 266 -5.71 -10.75 -21.60
N GLY A 267 -5.29 -11.78 -22.34
CA GLY A 267 -4.15 -11.68 -23.26
C GLY A 267 -4.31 -10.62 -24.36
N ARG A 268 -5.56 -10.29 -24.77
CA ARG A 268 -5.81 -9.21 -25.75
C ARG A 268 -5.37 -7.84 -25.22
N TYR A 269 -5.66 -7.54 -23.94
CA TYR A 269 -5.28 -6.26 -23.34
C TYR A 269 -3.78 -6.17 -23.05
N VAL A 270 -3.13 -7.31 -22.77
CA VAL A 270 -1.67 -7.35 -22.65
C VAL A 270 -1.00 -7.06 -24.00
N ARG A 271 -1.53 -7.60 -25.12
CA ARG A 271 -1.02 -7.28 -26.47
C ARG A 271 -1.24 -5.81 -26.80
N GLU A 272 -2.46 -5.30 -26.62
CA GLU A 272 -2.79 -3.89 -26.85
C GLU A 272 -1.86 -2.94 -26.05
N LEU A 273 -1.60 -3.26 -24.78
CA LEU A 273 -0.68 -2.49 -23.95
C LEU A 273 0.73 -2.43 -24.56
N LYS A 274 1.24 -3.57 -25.04
CA LYS A 274 2.58 -3.67 -25.64
C LYS A 274 2.69 -2.97 -26.99
N GLU A 275 1.66 -3.09 -27.82
CA GLU A 275 1.56 -2.39 -29.11
C GLU A 275 1.54 -0.87 -28.88
N LEU A 276 0.73 -0.42 -27.94
CA LEU A 276 0.66 0.99 -27.58
C LEU A 276 1.98 1.50 -26.99
N ALA A 277 2.65 0.70 -26.15
CA ALA A 277 3.95 1.07 -25.60
C ALA A 277 4.98 1.29 -26.72
N THR A 278 5.02 0.40 -27.71
CA THR A 278 5.91 0.52 -28.87
C THR A 278 5.61 1.77 -29.69
N ALA A 279 4.34 2.16 -29.82
CA ALA A 279 3.92 3.28 -30.65
C ALA A 279 4.06 4.65 -29.97
N ALA A 280 3.94 4.73 -28.64
CA ALA A 280 3.73 6.00 -27.94
C ALA A 280 4.80 6.34 -26.89
N LEU A 281 5.67 5.39 -26.51
CA LEU A 281 6.63 5.61 -25.43
C LEU A 281 8.06 5.71 -25.95
N PRO A 282 8.94 6.43 -25.25
CA PRO A 282 10.39 6.37 -25.47
C PRO A 282 10.89 4.93 -25.50
N HIS A 283 11.83 4.64 -26.38
CA HIS A 283 12.31 3.27 -26.65
C HIS A 283 12.70 2.50 -25.38
N GLU A 284 13.39 3.16 -24.45
CA GLU A 284 13.87 2.56 -23.21
C GLU A 284 12.70 2.12 -22.32
N ILE A 285 11.69 2.98 -22.18
CA ILE A 285 10.49 2.71 -21.40
C ILE A 285 9.61 1.68 -22.08
N ALA A 286 9.45 1.79 -23.42
CA ALA A 286 8.72 0.81 -24.22
C ALA A 286 9.33 -0.58 -24.07
N SER A 287 10.66 -0.69 -24.06
CA SER A 287 11.38 -1.96 -23.85
C SER A 287 11.00 -2.63 -22.53
N ILE A 288 10.89 -1.88 -21.42
CA ILE A 288 10.47 -2.41 -20.12
C ILE A 288 9.04 -2.95 -20.18
N VAL A 289 8.12 -2.17 -20.74
CA VAL A 289 6.70 -2.58 -20.82
C VAL A 289 6.53 -3.81 -21.71
N THR A 290 7.15 -3.81 -22.90
CA THR A 290 6.99 -4.90 -23.89
C THR A 290 7.63 -6.22 -23.43
N THR A 291 8.71 -6.16 -22.67
CA THR A 291 9.38 -7.34 -22.11
C THR A 291 8.68 -7.88 -20.85
N THR A 292 7.89 -7.06 -20.16
CA THR A 292 7.14 -7.52 -18.98
C THR A 292 6.13 -8.61 -19.39
N GLU A 293 6.26 -9.78 -18.76
CA GLU A 293 5.43 -10.96 -19.10
C GLU A 293 4.02 -10.85 -18.51
N HIS A 294 3.91 -10.42 -17.28
CA HIS A 294 2.67 -10.42 -16.53
C HIS A 294 2.32 -9.02 -16.00
N PRO A 295 2.00 -8.05 -16.89
CA PRO A 295 1.48 -6.76 -16.42
C PRO A 295 0.14 -6.96 -15.71
N PHE A 296 -0.17 -6.05 -14.78
CA PHE A 296 -1.39 -6.09 -14.00
C PHE A 296 -2.02 -4.71 -13.89
N ILE A 297 -3.28 -4.65 -13.43
CA ILE A 297 -4.09 -3.44 -13.43
C ILE A 297 -4.55 -3.12 -12.02
N GLN A 298 -4.47 -1.84 -11.67
CA GLN A 298 -5.10 -1.29 -10.47
C GLN A 298 -6.00 -0.12 -10.90
N ALA A 299 -7.29 -0.24 -10.65
CA ALA A 299 -8.22 0.88 -10.78
C ALA A 299 -7.92 1.91 -9.68
N VAL A 300 -7.86 3.18 -10.07
CA VAL A 300 -7.66 4.25 -9.08
C VAL A 300 -9.01 4.64 -8.50
N MET A 301 -9.11 4.56 -7.18
CA MET A 301 -10.31 4.81 -6.41
C MET A 301 -10.07 5.95 -5.45
N ASP A 302 -11.04 6.84 -5.35
CA ASP A 302 -11.13 7.85 -4.30
C ASP A 302 -12.01 7.30 -3.16
N VAL A 303 -11.56 7.45 -1.93
CA VAL A 303 -12.29 7.10 -0.71
C VAL A 303 -12.10 8.22 0.29
N GLU A 304 -13.20 8.65 0.93
CA GLU A 304 -13.14 9.62 2.02
C GLU A 304 -14.19 9.31 3.07
N SER A 305 -13.75 8.95 4.28
CA SER A 305 -14.63 8.75 5.43
C SER A 305 -14.84 10.09 6.17
N PRO A 306 -16.04 10.35 6.70
CA PRO A 306 -16.36 11.57 7.45
C PRO A 306 -15.50 11.72 8.72
N THR A 307 -15.17 10.61 9.35
CA THR A 307 -14.28 10.50 10.52
C THR A 307 -13.50 9.19 10.46
N MET A 308 -12.39 9.13 11.15
CA MET A 308 -11.58 7.91 11.22
C MET A 308 -11.84 7.09 12.49
N ALA A 309 -12.71 7.55 13.41
CA ALA A 309 -13.02 6.78 14.61
C ALA A 309 -14.46 7.00 15.07
N ILE A 310 -15.09 5.93 15.56
CA ILE A 310 -16.40 5.94 16.24
C ILE A 310 -16.32 4.98 17.44
N GLY A 311 -16.41 5.51 18.64
CA GLY A 311 -16.33 4.72 19.87
C GLY A 311 -14.98 3.98 19.97
N ARG A 312 -15.02 2.66 19.98
CA ARG A 312 -13.86 1.78 20.10
C ARG A 312 -13.35 1.23 18.75
N VAL A 313 -13.81 1.79 17.65
CA VAL A 313 -13.47 1.35 16.30
C VAL A 313 -12.82 2.49 15.54
N CYS A 314 -11.67 2.23 14.90
CA CYS A 314 -11.03 3.19 14.03
C CYS A 314 -10.69 2.60 12.65
N LEU A 315 -10.67 3.47 11.64
CA LEU A 315 -10.26 3.21 10.26
C LEU A 315 -8.84 3.72 10.04
N LEU A 316 -8.04 2.99 9.24
CA LEU A 316 -6.64 3.35 8.99
C LEU A 316 -6.28 3.14 7.51
N GLY A 317 -5.44 4.02 6.97
CA GLY A 317 -4.98 3.94 5.59
C GLY A 317 -6.12 4.04 4.57
N ASP A 318 -6.09 3.20 3.53
CA ASP A 318 -7.08 3.23 2.45
C ASP A 318 -8.50 2.83 2.90
N ALA A 319 -8.64 2.22 4.06
CA ALA A 319 -9.95 1.97 4.66
C ALA A 319 -10.66 3.27 5.07
N ALA A 320 -9.90 4.28 5.49
CA ALA A 320 -10.40 5.59 5.86
C ALA A 320 -10.38 6.59 4.70
N PHE A 321 -9.25 6.64 4.00
CA PHE A 321 -9.00 7.60 2.95
C PHE A 321 -8.01 7.05 1.93
N ALA A 322 -8.43 6.86 0.68
CA ALA A 322 -7.57 6.51 -0.42
C ALA A 322 -7.32 7.74 -1.29
N ALA A 323 -6.07 8.19 -1.32
CA ALA A 323 -5.64 9.29 -2.16
C ALA A 323 -5.19 8.77 -3.54
N ARG A 324 -5.26 9.64 -4.54
CA ARG A 324 -4.72 9.35 -5.86
C ARG A 324 -3.21 9.13 -5.79
N PRO A 325 -2.67 8.19 -6.58
CA PRO A 325 -1.30 7.70 -6.40
C PRO A 325 -0.20 8.69 -6.83
N HIS A 326 -0.54 9.84 -7.41
CA HIS A 326 0.43 10.82 -7.93
C HIS A 326 1.36 11.40 -6.86
N ALA A 327 0.91 11.46 -5.60
CA ALA A 327 1.75 11.88 -4.48
C ALA A 327 2.67 10.78 -3.95
N ALA A 328 2.56 9.54 -4.49
CA ALA A 328 3.27 8.33 -4.01
C ALA A 328 3.14 8.08 -2.49
N ALA A 329 2.10 8.62 -1.84
CA ALA A 329 2.00 8.77 -0.39
C ALA A 329 1.10 7.72 0.30
N GLY A 330 0.41 6.82 -0.43
CA GLY A 330 -0.57 5.89 0.17
C GLY A 330 0.01 5.06 1.30
N THR A 331 1.17 4.42 1.09
CA THR A 331 1.86 3.63 2.12
C THR A 331 2.38 4.51 3.26
N ALA A 332 2.93 5.69 2.92
CA ALA A 332 3.43 6.63 3.92
C ALA A 332 2.31 7.11 4.84
N LYS A 333 1.14 7.42 4.28
CA LYS A 333 -0.03 7.81 5.06
C LYS A 333 -0.52 6.70 5.97
N ALA A 334 -0.60 5.46 5.50
CA ALA A 334 -0.98 4.33 6.33
C ALA A 334 -0.01 4.12 7.51
N ALA A 335 1.30 4.27 7.25
CA ALA A 335 2.33 4.22 8.29
C ALA A 335 2.20 5.40 9.28
N GLU A 336 1.98 6.62 8.79
CA GLU A 336 1.77 7.79 9.65
C GLU A 336 0.53 7.63 10.54
N ASN A 337 -0.58 7.14 9.98
CA ASN A 337 -1.76 6.83 10.79
C ASN A 337 -1.45 5.80 11.89
N ALA A 338 -0.61 4.78 11.59
CA ALA A 338 -0.21 3.78 12.57
C ALA A 338 0.64 4.40 13.71
N TRP A 339 1.61 5.25 13.37
CA TRP A 339 2.46 5.93 14.34
C TRP A 339 1.66 6.86 15.25
N THR A 340 0.85 7.72 14.67
CA THR A 340 0.04 8.69 15.42
C THR A 340 -1.04 8.01 16.27
N LEU A 341 -1.60 6.87 15.81
CA LEU A 341 -2.50 6.06 16.61
C LEU A 341 -1.78 5.46 17.82
N ALA A 342 -0.58 4.91 17.61
CA ALA A 342 0.22 4.36 18.70
C ALA A 342 0.59 5.44 19.74
N GLU A 343 0.99 6.63 19.30
CA GLU A 343 1.26 7.79 20.16
C GLU A 343 0.02 8.21 20.97
N ALA A 344 -1.16 8.24 20.32
CA ALA A 344 -2.43 8.55 21.01
C ALA A 344 -2.78 7.48 22.05
N ILE A 345 -2.59 6.19 21.74
CA ILE A 345 -2.84 5.10 22.67
C ILE A 345 -1.81 5.09 23.81
N GLU A 346 -0.55 5.43 23.56
CA GLU A 346 0.47 5.58 24.61
C GLU A 346 0.10 6.69 25.60
N ALA A 347 -0.46 7.79 25.12
CA ALA A 347 -0.96 8.90 25.95
C ALA A 347 -2.33 8.62 26.59
N PHE A 348 -2.94 7.48 26.31
CA PHE A 348 -4.27 7.11 26.77
C PHE A 348 -4.42 7.14 28.29
N ALA A 349 -5.40 7.90 28.77
CA ALA A 349 -5.67 8.13 30.19
C ALA A 349 -6.95 7.44 30.72
N GLY A 350 -7.40 6.36 30.07
CA GLY A 350 -8.58 5.58 30.48
C GLY A 350 -9.87 5.86 29.71
N ASP A 351 -9.92 6.91 28.86
CA ASP A 351 -11.02 7.18 27.93
C ASP A 351 -10.60 6.83 26.49
N LEU A 352 -10.74 5.55 26.10
CA LEU A 352 -10.38 5.09 24.77
C LEU A 352 -11.21 5.76 23.66
N PRO A 353 -12.54 5.85 23.75
CA PRO A 353 -13.34 6.56 22.75
C PRO A 353 -12.94 8.01 22.53
N GLY A 354 -12.72 8.77 23.60
CA GLY A 354 -12.28 10.17 23.53
C GLY A 354 -10.88 10.30 22.90
N THR A 355 -9.96 9.42 23.25
CA THR A 355 -8.61 9.36 22.67
C THR A 355 -8.67 9.12 21.16
N LEU A 356 -9.46 8.15 20.71
CA LEU A 356 -9.62 7.83 19.29
C LEU A 356 -10.31 8.97 18.52
N GLN A 357 -11.27 9.65 19.13
CA GLN A 357 -11.94 10.81 18.53
C GLN A 357 -10.97 11.98 18.32
N MET A 358 -10.12 12.30 19.32
CA MET A 358 -9.08 13.33 19.19
C MET A 358 -8.08 12.97 18.10
N TRP A 359 -7.58 11.72 18.10
CA TRP A 359 -6.69 11.23 17.05
C TRP A 359 -7.33 11.37 15.67
N SER A 360 -8.59 10.96 15.50
CA SER A 360 -9.33 11.07 14.25
C SER A 360 -9.45 12.53 13.79
N GLY A 361 -9.74 13.48 14.68
CA GLY A 361 -9.79 14.91 14.37
C GLY A 361 -8.50 15.42 13.78
N HIS A 362 -7.37 15.13 14.42
CA HIS A 362 -6.03 15.50 13.93
C HIS A 362 -5.70 14.88 12.55
N GLN A 363 -6.14 13.64 12.28
CA GLN A 363 -5.91 13.00 10.98
C GLN A 363 -6.79 13.60 9.87
N THR A 364 -7.99 14.02 10.22
CA THR A 364 -8.95 14.62 9.26
C THR A 364 -8.49 16.01 8.84
N ASP A 365 -7.98 16.83 9.75
CA ASP A 365 -7.44 18.16 9.45
C ASP A 365 -6.20 18.11 8.54
N ARG A 366 -5.38 17.06 8.66
CA ARG A 366 -4.19 16.83 7.82
C ARG A 366 -4.51 16.33 6.40
N LYS A 367 -5.72 15.88 6.12
CA LYS A 367 -6.14 15.47 4.76
C LYS A 367 -6.04 16.61 3.74
N SER A 368 -6.12 17.85 4.17
CA SER A 368 -6.06 19.05 3.32
C SER A 368 -4.63 19.51 2.98
N VAL A 369 -3.60 18.81 3.43
CA VAL A 369 -2.18 19.21 3.29
C VAL A 369 -1.38 18.30 2.35
N VAL A 370 -2.02 17.33 1.66
CA VAL A 370 -1.37 16.44 0.69
C VAL A 370 -1.82 16.74 -0.73
#